data_a1e3e3b8268093986505910339c9dc40
#
_entry.id   a1e3e3b8268093986505910339c9dc40
#
_cell.length_a   1.000
_cell.length_b   1.000
_cell.length_c   1.000
_cell.angle_alpha   90.00
_cell.angle_beta   90.00
_cell.angle_gamma   90.00
#
_symmetry.space_group_name_H-M   'P 1'
#
loop_
_entity.id
_entity.type
_entity.pdbx_description
1 polymer ?
#
loop_
_entity_poly.entity_id
_entity_poly.type
_entity_poly.pdbx_seq_one_letter_code
_entity_poly.pdbx_strand_id
1 'polypeptide(L)'
;MLYIVATPIGNLKDITLRAVEVLRTVDLIACEDTRHTKILLDHYGITTPTTSYFQHNRFTKGEYLLKLLTQGKSIALVSDAGTPGILDPGYHIINLAVKNNIEITFIPGPTAFVNALVLSGKPSHEFLFAGFLPNRKLARRNQLKRLSELKYTVVFY
;
A
#
# COMPACT_ATOMS: atom_id res chain seq x y z
N MET A 1 10.73 1.49 14.31
CA MET A 1 10.34 0.38 13.41
C MET A 1 9.24 0.84 12.47
N LEU A 2 9.30 0.49 11.19
CA LEU A 2 8.27 0.78 10.18
C LEU A 2 7.47 -0.49 9.86
N TYR A 3 6.15 -0.45 10.04
CA TYR A 3 5.24 -1.53 9.66
C TYR A 3 4.53 -1.17 8.36
N ILE A 4 4.60 -2.05 7.36
CA ILE A 4 3.84 -1.94 6.12
C ILE A 4 2.59 -2.79 6.30
N VAL A 5 1.42 -2.17 6.42
CA VAL A 5 0.19 -2.87 6.81
C VAL A 5 -0.82 -2.85 5.67
N ALA A 6 -1.13 -4.03 5.13
CA ALA A 6 -2.18 -4.16 4.12
C ALA A 6 -3.57 -3.94 4.75
N THR A 7 -4.41 -3.18 4.07
CA THR A 7 -5.77 -2.82 4.49
C THR A 7 -6.84 -3.46 3.59
N PRO A 8 -8.09 -3.56 4.03
CA PRO A 8 -9.18 -4.13 3.23
C PRO A 8 -9.38 -3.44 1.88
N ILE A 9 -9.82 -4.22 0.88
CA ILE A 9 -10.04 -3.76 -0.51
C ILE A 9 -11.54 -3.71 -0.88
N GLY A 10 -12.43 -3.61 0.11
CA GLY A 10 -13.88 -3.54 -0.12
C GLY A 10 -14.72 -4.13 1.02
N ASN A 11 -14.13 -5.02 1.82
CA ASN A 11 -14.81 -5.58 3.00
C ASN A 11 -13.91 -5.41 4.24
N LEU A 12 -14.36 -4.65 5.23
CA LEU A 12 -13.58 -4.39 6.45
C LEU A 12 -13.15 -5.67 7.18
N LYS A 13 -13.89 -6.77 7.04
CA LYS A 13 -13.58 -8.07 7.65
C LYS A 13 -12.35 -8.76 7.07
N ASP A 14 -11.85 -8.31 5.91
CA ASP A 14 -10.66 -8.91 5.27
C ASP A 14 -9.34 -8.44 5.89
N ILE A 15 -9.38 -7.58 6.92
CA ILE A 15 -8.18 -7.24 7.67
C ILE A 15 -7.70 -8.43 8.50
N THR A 16 -6.38 -8.59 8.61
CA THR A 16 -5.84 -9.64 9.48
C THR A 16 -5.85 -9.22 10.95
N LEU A 17 -5.96 -10.19 11.87
CA LEU A 17 -5.88 -9.93 13.32
C LEU A 17 -4.57 -9.21 13.67
N ARG A 18 -3.45 -9.65 13.09
CA ARG A 18 -2.14 -9.05 13.29
C ARG A 18 -2.08 -7.58 12.80
N ALA A 19 -2.78 -7.24 11.72
CA ALA A 19 -2.88 -5.86 11.27
C ALA A 19 -3.62 -4.99 12.31
N VAL A 20 -4.73 -5.47 12.86
CA VAL A 20 -5.47 -4.77 13.93
C VAL A 20 -4.61 -4.57 15.16
N GLU A 21 -3.86 -5.59 15.59
CA GLU A 21 -2.94 -5.51 16.75
C GLU A 21 -1.86 -4.46 16.51
N VAL A 22 -1.21 -4.47 15.34
CA VAL A 22 -0.17 -3.50 14.99
C VAL A 22 -0.73 -2.09 14.95
N LEU A 23 -1.88 -1.87 14.31
CA LEU A 23 -2.51 -0.55 14.22
C LEU A 23 -2.93 0.00 15.59
N ARG A 24 -3.19 -0.86 16.60
CA ARG A 24 -3.49 -0.45 17.97
C ARG A 24 -2.26 -0.06 18.78
N THR A 25 -1.09 -0.61 18.43
CA THR A 25 0.11 -0.54 19.29
C THR A 25 1.18 0.42 18.79
N VAL A 26 1.16 0.81 17.51
CA VAL A 26 2.13 1.77 16.98
C VAL A 26 1.90 3.18 17.49
N ASP A 27 2.97 3.99 17.50
CA ASP A 27 2.90 5.40 17.93
C ASP A 27 2.14 6.28 16.95
N LEU A 28 2.15 5.93 15.64
CA LEU A 28 1.57 6.74 14.59
C LEU A 28 1.17 5.88 13.38
N ILE A 29 0.05 6.21 12.75
CA ILE A 29 -0.38 5.63 11.47
C ILE A 29 -0.21 6.69 10.37
N ALA A 30 0.63 6.41 9.37
CA ALA A 30 0.78 7.19 8.17
C ALA A 30 -0.15 6.63 7.08
N CYS A 31 -1.06 7.44 6.54
CA CYS A 31 -2.09 7.01 5.59
C CYS A 31 -2.31 8.05 4.48
N GLU A 32 -2.84 7.64 3.33
CA GLU A 32 -3.08 8.55 2.21
C GLU A 32 -4.19 9.55 2.52
N ASP A 33 -5.38 9.06 2.87
CA ASP A 33 -6.51 9.88 3.34
C ASP A 33 -6.90 9.47 4.77
N THR A 34 -6.68 10.39 5.71
CA THR A 34 -7.02 10.17 7.14
C THR A 34 -8.51 9.96 7.36
N ARG A 35 -9.38 10.52 6.52
CA ARG A 35 -10.84 10.36 6.60
C ARG A 35 -11.25 8.95 6.18
N HIS A 36 -10.62 8.43 5.11
CA HIS A 36 -10.86 7.07 4.65
C HIS A 36 -10.35 6.05 5.67
N THR A 37 -9.12 6.19 6.11
CA THR A 37 -8.52 5.33 7.13
C THR A 37 -9.31 5.34 8.43
N LYS A 38 -9.89 6.49 8.82
CA LYS A 38 -10.71 6.62 10.04
C LYS A 38 -11.89 5.65 10.05
N ILE A 39 -12.50 5.35 8.90
CA ILE A 39 -13.62 4.37 8.82
C ILE A 39 -13.17 2.99 9.33
N LEU A 40 -11.98 2.55 8.89
CA LEU A 40 -11.40 1.30 9.34
C LEU A 40 -11.06 1.33 10.84
N LEU A 41 -10.41 2.41 11.28
CA LEU A 41 -9.98 2.54 12.68
C LEU A 41 -11.17 2.58 13.63
N ASP A 42 -12.20 3.36 13.31
CA ASP A 42 -13.44 3.44 14.12
C ASP A 42 -14.13 2.07 14.19
N HIS A 43 -14.21 1.33 13.07
CA HIS A 43 -14.84 0.01 13.04
C HIS A 43 -14.16 -1.00 14.00
N TYR A 44 -12.83 -0.91 14.15
CA TYR A 44 -12.07 -1.80 15.03
C TYR A 44 -11.72 -1.17 16.38
N GLY A 45 -12.26 0.02 16.72
CA GLY A 45 -12.00 0.70 17.99
C GLY A 45 -10.53 1.05 18.18
N ILE A 46 -9.85 1.48 17.11
CA ILE A 46 -8.44 1.87 17.12
C ILE A 46 -8.35 3.38 17.26
N THR A 47 -7.64 3.85 18.30
CA THR A 47 -7.52 5.29 18.64
C THR A 47 -6.12 5.85 18.34
N THR A 48 -5.25 5.07 17.72
CA THR A 48 -3.89 5.47 17.35
C THR A 48 -3.90 6.73 16.49
N PRO A 49 -3.04 7.74 16.78
CA PRO A 49 -2.95 8.96 16.00
C PRO A 49 -2.63 8.68 14.54
N THR A 50 -3.21 9.49 13.63
CA THR A 50 -2.97 9.40 12.19
C THR A 50 -2.28 10.63 11.64
N THR A 51 -1.53 10.48 10.55
CA THR A 51 -0.98 11.59 9.76
C THR A 51 -1.13 11.31 8.28
N SER A 52 -1.42 12.35 7.50
CA SER A 52 -1.52 12.21 6.04
C SER A 52 -0.13 12.05 5.41
N TYR A 53 0.00 11.04 4.54
CA TYR A 53 1.18 10.76 3.75
C TYR A 53 0.76 10.36 2.34
N PHE A 54 0.78 11.28 1.40
CA PHE A 54 0.29 11.12 0.03
C PHE A 54 1.26 11.70 -1.01
N GLN A 55 1.00 11.48 -2.30
CA GLN A 55 1.92 11.78 -3.39
C GLN A 55 2.52 13.20 -3.35
N HIS A 56 1.72 14.22 -3.04
CA HIS A 56 2.20 15.62 -3.07
C HIS A 56 3.02 16.03 -1.84
N ASN A 57 2.84 15.35 -0.68
CA ASN A 57 3.60 15.67 0.53
C ASN A 57 4.70 14.65 0.87
N ARG A 58 4.88 13.61 0.05
CA ARG A 58 5.74 12.45 0.35
C ARG A 58 7.18 12.81 0.74
N PHE A 59 7.75 13.86 0.16
CA PHE A 59 9.11 14.27 0.47
C PHE A 59 9.19 14.88 1.87
N THR A 60 8.43 15.96 2.12
CA THR A 60 8.44 16.65 3.42
C THR A 60 7.96 15.74 4.56
N LYS A 61 6.88 15.00 4.34
CA LYS A 61 6.37 14.06 5.33
C LYS A 61 7.25 12.82 5.48
N GLY A 62 7.91 12.36 4.40
CA GLY A 62 8.88 11.26 4.46
C GLY A 62 10.03 11.57 5.42
N GLU A 63 10.63 12.77 5.32
CA GLU A 63 11.68 13.22 6.24
C GLU A 63 11.17 13.32 7.71
N TYR A 64 9.94 13.81 7.90
CA TYR A 64 9.33 13.87 9.22
C TYR A 64 9.14 12.47 9.82
N LEU A 65 8.60 11.52 9.03
CA LEU A 65 8.42 10.14 9.48
C LEU A 65 9.75 9.45 9.73
N LEU A 66 10.75 9.68 8.88
CA LEU A 66 12.10 9.15 9.08
C LEU A 66 12.70 9.65 10.40
N LYS A 67 12.54 10.94 10.72
CA LYS A 67 12.99 11.50 12.00
C LYS A 67 12.34 10.81 13.19
N LEU A 68 11.04 10.52 13.14
CA LEU A 68 10.35 9.78 14.19
C LEU A 68 10.89 8.34 14.33
N LEU A 69 11.10 7.66 13.18
CA LEU A 69 11.65 6.30 13.16
C LEU A 69 13.06 6.24 13.75
N THR A 70 13.93 7.21 13.46
CA THR A 70 15.28 7.30 14.03
C THR A 70 15.28 7.62 15.53
N GLN A 71 14.21 8.23 16.04
CA GLN A 71 13.96 8.43 17.46
C GLN A 71 13.40 7.18 18.18
N GLY A 72 13.31 6.04 17.50
CA GLY A 72 12.81 4.79 18.04
C GLY A 72 11.29 4.64 18.03
N LYS A 73 10.55 5.58 17.39
CA LYS A 73 9.09 5.46 17.25
C LYS A 73 8.72 4.34 16.31
N SER A 74 7.56 3.73 16.56
CA SER A 74 6.92 2.75 15.70
C SER A 74 5.86 3.42 14.82
N ILE A 75 5.91 3.17 13.51
CA ILE A 75 4.97 3.77 12.55
C ILE A 75 4.37 2.68 11.68
N ALA A 76 3.04 2.67 11.53
CA ALA A 76 2.35 1.87 10.53
C ALA A 76 2.09 2.72 9.28
N LEU A 77 2.52 2.23 8.12
CA LEU A 77 2.14 2.76 6.82
C LEU A 77 0.96 1.96 6.28
N VAL A 78 -0.11 2.65 5.94
CA VAL A 78 -1.30 2.08 5.27
C VAL A 78 -1.61 2.86 4.00
N SER A 79 -2.18 2.19 3.00
CA SER A 79 -2.83 2.83 1.85
C SER A 79 -4.35 2.86 2.04
N ASP A 80 -5.07 3.57 1.19
CA ASP A 80 -6.53 3.62 1.26
C ASP A 80 -7.16 2.24 1.05
N ALA A 81 -6.53 1.37 0.23
CA ALA A 81 -6.98 -0.01 0.04
C ALA A 81 -5.82 -0.91 -0.41
N GLY A 82 -5.69 -2.08 0.20
CA GLY A 82 -4.73 -3.11 -0.18
C GLY A 82 -3.33 -2.90 0.42
N THR A 83 -2.32 -3.30 -0.33
CA THR A 83 -0.92 -3.37 0.11
C THR A 83 -0.18 -2.06 -0.18
N PRO A 84 0.32 -1.33 0.84
CA PRO A 84 1.11 -0.12 0.64
C PRO A 84 2.41 -0.38 -0.12
N GLY A 85 2.84 0.62 -0.91
CA GLY A 85 4.03 0.54 -1.77
C GLY A 85 3.75 0.00 -3.17
N ILE A 86 2.51 -0.39 -3.47
CA ILE A 86 2.08 -0.84 -4.81
C ILE A 86 1.27 0.28 -5.46
N LEU A 87 1.90 1.07 -6.32
CA LEU A 87 1.32 2.21 -7.05
C LEU A 87 0.84 3.37 -6.16
N ASP A 88 1.38 3.47 -4.97
CA ASP A 88 1.11 4.53 -3.99
C ASP A 88 2.41 5.20 -3.51
N PRO A 89 2.34 6.30 -2.74
CA PRO A 89 3.52 7.03 -2.26
C PRO A 89 4.38 6.23 -1.27
N GLY A 90 3.93 5.09 -0.77
CA GLY A 90 4.61 4.28 0.24
C GLY A 90 6.04 3.89 -0.15
N TYR A 91 6.31 3.68 -1.44
CA TYR A 91 7.65 3.37 -1.93
C TYR A 91 8.72 4.35 -1.42
N HIS A 92 8.41 5.67 -1.32
CA HIS A 92 9.39 6.66 -0.92
C HIS A 92 9.84 6.48 0.53
N ILE A 93 8.91 6.35 1.49
CA ILE A 93 9.27 6.15 2.91
C ILE A 93 9.91 4.78 3.15
N ILE A 94 9.48 3.73 2.43
CA ILE A 94 10.11 2.42 2.49
C ILE A 94 11.59 2.53 2.05
N ASN A 95 11.86 3.22 0.94
CA ASN A 95 13.23 3.44 0.44
C ASN A 95 14.08 4.25 1.43
N LEU A 96 13.52 5.30 2.04
CA LEU A 96 14.19 6.06 3.09
C LEU A 96 14.53 5.18 4.30
N ALA A 97 13.59 4.35 4.75
CA ALA A 97 13.79 3.44 5.87
C ALA A 97 14.91 2.43 5.58
N VAL A 98 14.91 1.80 4.38
CA VAL A 98 15.98 0.89 3.96
C VAL A 98 17.34 1.58 3.95
N LYS A 99 17.45 2.78 3.35
CA LYS A 99 18.70 3.53 3.27
C LYS A 99 19.26 3.97 4.63
N ASN A 100 18.41 4.10 5.63
CA ASN A 100 18.78 4.51 6.98
C ASN A 100 18.82 3.34 7.98
N ASN A 101 18.81 2.09 7.49
CA ASN A 101 18.85 0.88 8.31
C ASN A 101 17.73 0.82 9.38
N ILE A 102 16.58 1.40 9.08
CA ILE A 102 15.38 1.28 9.92
C ILE A 102 14.79 -0.11 9.71
N GLU A 103 14.50 -0.78 10.80
CA GLU A 103 13.82 -2.07 10.78
C GLU A 103 12.42 -1.94 10.16
N ILE A 104 12.12 -2.79 9.16
CA ILE A 104 10.84 -2.81 8.44
C ILE A 104 10.20 -4.19 8.61
N THR A 105 8.94 -4.20 8.98
CA THR A 105 8.13 -5.43 9.06
C THR A 105 6.91 -5.31 8.16
N PHE A 106 6.68 -6.34 7.35
CA PHE A 106 5.51 -6.41 6.50
C PHE A 106 4.39 -7.21 7.18
N ILE A 107 3.19 -6.67 7.20
CA ILE A 107 1.96 -7.33 7.67
C ILE A 107 1.14 -7.69 6.44
N PRO A 108 1.18 -8.96 5.98
CA PRO A 108 0.49 -9.39 4.77
C PRO A 108 -1.04 -9.28 4.93
N GLY A 109 -1.70 -9.08 3.79
CA GLY A 109 -3.14 -8.94 3.76
C GLY A 109 -3.69 -8.76 2.34
N PRO A 110 -4.85 -8.13 2.16
CA PRO A 110 -5.53 -8.02 0.88
C PRO A 110 -4.69 -7.33 -0.20
N THR A 111 -4.76 -7.87 -1.43
CA THR A 111 -4.07 -7.33 -2.59
C THR A 111 -4.93 -7.57 -3.83
N ALA A 112 -5.49 -6.53 -4.42
CA ALA A 112 -6.51 -6.66 -5.47
C ALA A 112 -6.01 -7.35 -6.74
N PHE A 113 -4.80 -7.05 -7.23
CA PHE A 113 -4.29 -7.68 -8.45
C PHE A 113 -4.04 -9.18 -8.29
N VAL A 114 -3.66 -9.65 -7.09
CA VAL A 114 -3.51 -11.09 -6.79
C VAL A 114 -4.87 -11.78 -6.85
N ASN A 115 -5.88 -11.18 -6.21
CA ASN A 115 -7.24 -11.72 -6.25
C ASN A 115 -7.79 -11.79 -7.68
N ALA A 116 -7.60 -10.73 -8.47
CA ALA A 116 -8.00 -10.69 -9.88
C ALA A 116 -7.30 -11.78 -10.70
N LEU A 117 -6.00 -11.97 -10.51
CA LEU A 117 -5.23 -13.01 -11.20
C LEU A 117 -5.76 -14.41 -10.88
N VAL A 118 -5.95 -14.71 -9.59
CA VAL A 118 -6.46 -16.02 -9.15
C VAL A 118 -7.86 -16.29 -9.68
N LEU A 119 -8.78 -15.32 -9.57
CA LEU A 119 -10.17 -15.45 -10.02
C LEU A 119 -10.31 -15.48 -11.54
N SER A 120 -9.32 -14.99 -12.29
CA SER A 120 -9.36 -14.99 -13.77
C SER A 120 -9.27 -16.39 -14.38
N GLY A 121 -8.76 -17.39 -13.64
CA GLY A 121 -8.45 -18.72 -14.17
C GLY A 121 -7.34 -18.74 -15.24
N LYS A 122 -6.62 -17.63 -15.43
CA LYS A 122 -5.50 -17.55 -16.37
C LYS A 122 -4.22 -18.15 -15.76
N PRO A 123 -3.25 -18.55 -16.58
CA PRO A 123 -1.95 -19.01 -16.07
C PRO A 123 -1.32 -17.96 -15.16
N SER A 124 -0.90 -18.36 -13.97
CA SER A 124 -0.37 -17.49 -12.91
C SER A 124 1.08 -17.74 -12.53
N HIS A 125 1.72 -18.77 -13.16
CA HIS A 125 3.13 -19.10 -12.89
C HIS A 125 4.11 -18.04 -13.42
N GLU A 126 3.72 -17.32 -14.48
CA GLU A 126 4.41 -16.13 -14.99
C GLU A 126 3.36 -15.09 -15.36
N PHE A 127 3.49 -13.89 -14.79
CA PHE A 127 2.57 -12.79 -15.07
C PHE A 127 3.27 -11.44 -14.96
N LEU A 128 2.72 -10.44 -15.63
CA LEU A 128 3.15 -9.06 -15.55
C LEU A 128 2.07 -8.20 -14.87
N PHE A 129 2.39 -7.57 -13.75
CA PHE A 129 1.58 -6.49 -13.21
C PHE A 129 2.00 -5.16 -13.85
N ALA A 130 1.14 -4.61 -14.69
CA ALA A 130 1.44 -3.44 -15.53
C ALA A 130 0.98 -2.10 -14.92
N GLY A 131 0.50 -2.10 -13.68
CA GLY A 131 0.03 -0.91 -12.99
C GLY A 131 -1.23 -0.31 -13.58
N PHE A 132 -1.37 1.02 -13.58
CA PHE A 132 -2.50 1.71 -14.18
C PHE A 132 -2.29 1.93 -15.67
N LEU A 133 -3.37 1.79 -16.44
CA LEU A 133 -3.39 2.19 -17.83
C LEU A 133 -3.44 3.72 -17.95
N PRO A 134 -2.79 4.32 -18.98
CA PRO A 134 -2.85 5.76 -19.20
C PRO A 134 -4.27 6.27 -19.41
N ASN A 135 -4.57 7.45 -18.85
CA ASN A 135 -5.88 8.10 -19.03
C ASN A 135 -6.09 8.56 -20.49
N ARG A 136 -5.03 8.97 -21.20
CA ARG A 136 -5.10 9.43 -22.59
C ARG A 136 -5.38 8.24 -23.52
N LYS A 137 -6.45 8.32 -24.31
CA LYS A 137 -6.94 7.25 -25.21
C LYS A 137 -5.86 6.66 -26.11
N LEU A 138 -5.05 7.49 -26.76
CA LEU A 138 -4.00 7.03 -27.67
C LEU A 138 -2.88 6.28 -26.90
N ALA A 139 -2.41 6.84 -25.79
CA ALA A 139 -1.38 6.22 -24.97
C ALA A 139 -1.86 4.87 -24.42
N ARG A 140 -3.10 4.80 -23.93
CA ARG A 140 -3.73 3.56 -23.45
C ARG A 140 -3.81 2.51 -24.55
N ARG A 141 -4.26 2.87 -25.75
CA ARG A 141 -4.31 1.96 -26.89
C ARG A 141 -2.94 1.41 -27.27
N ASN A 142 -1.92 2.28 -27.32
CA ASN A 142 -0.55 1.87 -27.63
C ASN A 142 0.03 0.93 -26.56
N GLN A 143 -0.23 1.22 -25.29
CA GLN A 143 0.20 0.33 -24.19
C GLN A 143 -0.50 -1.03 -24.27
N LEU A 144 -1.83 -1.05 -24.47
CA LEU A 144 -2.58 -2.31 -24.61
C LEU A 144 -2.08 -3.14 -25.80
N LYS A 145 -1.80 -2.49 -26.95
CA LYS A 145 -1.21 -3.17 -28.10
C LYS A 145 0.14 -3.81 -27.76
N ARG A 146 1.04 -3.09 -27.09
CA ARG A 146 2.32 -3.63 -26.63
C ARG A 146 2.15 -4.79 -25.66
N LEU A 147 1.22 -4.67 -24.71
CA LEU A 147 0.95 -5.70 -23.71
C LEU A 147 0.31 -6.96 -24.33
N SER A 148 -0.50 -6.82 -25.39
CA SER A 148 -1.14 -7.95 -26.06
C SER A 148 -0.15 -8.85 -26.86
N GLU A 149 1.05 -8.36 -27.11
CA GLU A 149 2.12 -9.13 -27.78
C GLU A 149 2.90 -10.02 -26.79
N LEU A 150 2.68 -9.84 -25.48
CA LEU A 150 3.33 -10.63 -24.44
C LEU A 150 2.67 -12.00 -24.31
N LYS A 151 3.49 -13.01 -24.04
CA LYS A 151 3.03 -14.39 -23.80
C LYS A 151 2.63 -14.68 -22.36
N TYR A 152 2.62 -13.64 -21.50
CA TYR A 152 2.29 -13.75 -20.09
C TYR A 152 0.87 -13.26 -19.81
N THR A 153 0.28 -13.72 -18.72
CA THR A 153 -0.91 -13.10 -18.17
C THR A 153 -0.56 -11.68 -17.71
N VAL A 154 -1.30 -10.68 -18.17
CA VAL A 154 -1.10 -9.28 -17.79
C VAL A 154 -2.23 -8.83 -16.89
N VAL A 155 -1.87 -8.28 -15.74
CA VAL A 155 -2.80 -7.70 -14.76
C VAL A 155 -2.54 -6.20 -14.66
N PHE A 156 -3.60 -5.40 -14.66
CA PHE A 156 -3.53 -3.94 -14.48
C PHE A 156 -4.76 -3.45 -13.72
N TYR A 157 -4.66 -2.25 -13.14
CA TYR A 157 -5.76 -1.53 -12.51
C TYR A 157 -6.48 -0.62 -13.50
#